data_905bb569527168843221039304d916a7
#
_entry.id   905bb569527168843221039304d916a7
#
_cell.length_a   1.000
_cell.length_b   1.000
_cell.length_c   1.000
_cell.angle_alpha   90.00
_cell.angle_beta   90.00
_cell.angle_gamma   90.00
#
_symmetry.space_group_name_H-M   'P 1'
#
loop_
_entity.id
_entity.type
_entity.pdbx_description
1 polymer ?
#
loop_
_entity_poly.entity_id
_entity_poly.type
_entity_poly.pdbx_seq_one_letter_code
_entity_poly.pdbx_strand_id
1 'polypeptide(L)'
;MVRMSAEERRESVIRAATTEFARGGYHGTSTEAIARRVGVSQPYLFRLFPGKKAIFLAVAERCVEDTIQTFAEAADGLEGEEALHAMANAYTKVIAERPERLMMQMQMYVAVAAAEQEGDREFGETVRAGWMRLWDTVHVPLGADVGETTTFLAHGMLINCLVGMGFPPEHRVWEGLYPAARGTGRLEK
;
A
#
# COMPACT_ATOMS: atom_id res chain seq x y z
N MET A 1 20.30 27.67 4.23
CA MET A 1 19.21 26.75 3.81
C MET A 1 19.80 25.77 2.80
N VAL A 2 19.87 24.49 3.12
CA VAL A 2 20.30 23.45 2.18
C VAL A 2 19.26 23.37 1.07
N ARG A 3 19.69 23.49 -0.18
CA ARG A 3 18.80 23.43 -1.35
C ARG A 3 18.45 21.95 -1.58
N MET A 4 17.18 21.58 -1.41
CA MET A 4 16.68 20.22 -1.70
C MET A 4 17.03 19.81 -3.14
N SER A 5 17.48 18.59 -3.31
CA SER A 5 17.71 17.98 -4.62
C SER A 5 16.40 17.78 -5.39
N ALA A 6 16.48 17.48 -6.68
CA ALA A 6 15.30 17.16 -7.49
C ALA A 6 14.61 15.88 -6.98
N GLU A 7 15.40 14.91 -6.53
CA GLU A 7 14.89 13.64 -5.98
C GLU A 7 14.17 13.86 -4.65
N GLU A 8 14.76 14.61 -3.71
CA GLU A 8 14.10 14.95 -2.44
C GLU A 8 12.77 15.67 -2.65
N ARG A 9 12.68 16.50 -3.71
CA ARG A 9 11.44 17.18 -4.08
C ARG A 9 10.41 16.21 -4.66
N ARG A 10 10.83 15.26 -5.52
CA ARG A 10 9.94 14.19 -6.01
C ARG A 10 9.36 13.40 -4.85
N GLU A 11 10.19 12.97 -3.92
CA GLU A 11 9.78 12.27 -2.72
C GLU A 11 8.80 13.08 -1.86
N SER A 12 9.03 14.37 -1.71
CA SER A 12 8.11 15.26 -0.99
C SER A 12 6.73 15.32 -1.67
N VAL A 13 6.71 15.36 -3.01
CA VAL A 13 5.45 15.31 -3.78
C VAL A 13 4.75 13.97 -3.61
N ILE A 14 5.46 12.85 -3.71
CA ILE A 14 4.89 11.50 -3.55
C ILE A 14 4.24 11.37 -2.16
N ARG A 15 4.92 11.75 -1.08
CA ARG A 15 4.36 11.72 0.28
C ARG A 15 3.10 12.57 0.42
N ALA A 16 3.11 13.78 -0.09
CA ALA A 16 1.95 14.67 -0.04
C ALA A 16 0.78 14.12 -0.87
N ALA A 17 1.07 13.61 -2.06
CA ALA A 17 0.09 13.03 -2.96
C ALA A 17 -0.52 11.74 -2.39
N THR A 18 0.25 10.90 -1.68
CA THR A 18 -0.26 9.73 -0.96
C THR A 18 -1.41 10.13 -0.02
N THR A 19 -1.21 11.17 0.79
CA THR A 19 -2.26 11.65 1.71
C THR A 19 -3.48 12.19 0.97
N GLU A 20 -3.29 12.95 -0.10
CA GLU A 20 -4.40 13.51 -0.88
C GLU A 20 -5.19 12.42 -1.61
N PHE A 21 -4.50 11.49 -2.29
CA PHE A 21 -5.16 10.39 -3.00
C PHE A 21 -5.81 9.37 -2.05
N ALA A 22 -5.21 9.10 -0.88
CA ALA A 22 -5.81 8.24 0.13
C ALA A 22 -7.18 8.76 0.58
N ARG A 23 -7.36 10.09 0.66
CA ARG A 23 -8.61 10.74 1.08
C ARG A 23 -9.60 10.93 -0.06
N GLY A 24 -9.14 11.43 -1.20
CA GLY A 24 -9.99 11.90 -2.29
C GLY A 24 -10.08 10.95 -3.48
N GLY A 25 -9.29 9.88 -3.52
CA GLY A 25 -9.16 9.01 -4.67
C GLY A 25 -8.51 9.72 -5.87
N TYR A 26 -8.40 8.98 -6.97
CA TYR A 26 -7.83 9.53 -8.21
C TYR A 26 -8.64 10.71 -8.76
N HIS A 27 -9.96 10.54 -8.90
CA HIS A 27 -10.82 11.55 -9.52
C HIS A 27 -11.06 12.77 -8.62
N GLY A 28 -11.28 12.57 -7.31
CA GLY A 28 -11.60 13.63 -6.36
C GLY A 28 -10.41 14.48 -5.89
N THR A 29 -9.17 14.08 -6.21
CA THR A 29 -7.97 14.83 -5.84
C THR A 29 -7.56 15.78 -6.96
N SER A 30 -7.29 17.06 -6.64
CA SER A 30 -6.72 18.02 -7.57
C SER A 30 -5.20 18.16 -7.43
N THR A 31 -4.53 18.48 -8.52
CA THR A 31 -3.09 18.74 -8.51
C THR A 31 -2.73 20.01 -7.76
N GLU A 32 -3.66 20.99 -7.67
CA GLU A 32 -3.52 22.18 -6.85
C GLU A 32 -3.48 21.84 -5.35
N ALA A 33 -4.31 20.89 -4.91
CA ALA A 33 -4.31 20.42 -3.52
C ALA A 33 -2.95 19.81 -3.16
N ILE A 34 -2.40 18.97 -4.05
CA ILE A 34 -1.07 18.37 -3.88
C ILE A 34 0.00 19.46 -3.85
N ALA A 35 0.00 20.38 -4.81
CA ALA A 35 0.99 21.47 -4.90
C ALA A 35 0.97 22.35 -3.64
N ARG A 36 -0.23 22.70 -3.15
CA ARG A 36 -0.42 23.48 -1.91
C ARG A 36 0.13 22.75 -0.68
N ARG A 37 -0.11 21.43 -0.57
CA ARG A 37 0.40 20.62 0.55
C ARG A 37 1.93 20.54 0.57
N VAL A 38 2.56 20.46 -0.60
CA VAL A 38 4.03 20.46 -0.74
C VAL A 38 4.63 21.87 -0.55
N GLY A 39 3.83 22.91 -0.71
CA GLY A 39 4.31 24.31 -0.69
C GLY A 39 5.00 24.74 -1.98
N VAL A 40 4.57 24.21 -3.13
CA VAL A 40 5.08 24.56 -4.45
C VAL A 40 3.98 25.09 -5.36
N SER A 41 4.35 25.75 -6.48
CA SER A 41 3.38 26.10 -7.50
C SER A 41 3.00 24.90 -8.36
N GLN A 42 1.76 24.87 -8.87
CA GLN A 42 1.30 23.81 -9.78
C GLN A 42 2.16 23.69 -11.04
N PRO A 43 2.63 24.79 -11.71
CA PRO A 43 3.57 24.67 -12.81
C PRO A 43 4.90 24.01 -12.41
N TYR A 44 5.35 24.19 -11.17
CA TYR A 44 6.52 23.49 -10.68
C TYR A 44 6.25 21.99 -10.47
N LEU A 45 5.09 21.63 -9.94
CA LEU A 45 4.65 20.24 -9.82
C LEU A 45 4.67 19.54 -11.19
N PHE A 46 4.16 20.19 -12.24
CA PHE A 46 4.14 19.61 -13.59
C PHE A 46 5.52 19.49 -14.26
N ARG A 47 6.53 20.19 -13.78
CA ARG A 47 7.92 19.93 -14.20
C ARG A 47 8.50 18.67 -13.59
N LEU A 48 8.00 18.25 -12.43
CA LEU A 48 8.42 17.00 -11.77
C LEU A 48 7.63 15.80 -12.26
N PHE A 49 6.35 15.98 -12.58
CA PHE A 49 5.43 14.92 -13.00
C PHE A 49 4.52 15.43 -14.13
N PRO A 50 4.51 14.78 -15.29
CA PRO A 50 3.70 15.21 -16.44
C PRO A 50 2.20 14.88 -16.25
N GLY A 51 1.56 15.51 -15.25
CA GLY A 51 0.12 15.38 -14.99
C GLY A 51 -0.23 14.51 -13.79
N LYS A 52 -1.53 14.49 -13.47
CA LYS A 52 -2.10 13.78 -12.31
C LYS A 52 -1.87 12.27 -12.39
N LYS A 53 -2.00 11.68 -13.59
CA LYS A 53 -1.75 10.25 -13.83
C LYS A 53 -0.34 9.86 -13.40
N ALA A 54 0.68 10.60 -13.82
CA ALA A 54 2.07 10.31 -13.47
C ALA A 54 2.35 10.42 -11.98
N ILE A 55 1.70 11.38 -11.28
CA ILE A 55 1.81 11.49 -9.82
C ILE A 55 1.16 10.27 -9.16
N PHE A 56 -0.03 9.89 -9.61
CA PHE A 56 -0.76 8.75 -9.04
C PHE A 56 0.00 7.44 -9.22
N LEU A 57 0.51 7.18 -10.41
CA LEU A 57 1.30 5.97 -10.70
C LEU A 57 2.59 5.92 -9.87
N ALA A 58 3.28 7.05 -9.69
CA ALA A 58 4.45 7.12 -8.82
C ALA A 58 4.12 6.86 -7.35
N VAL A 59 2.96 7.32 -6.87
CA VAL A 59 2.46 7.00 -5.52
C VAL A 59 2.09 5.52 -5.40
N ALA A 60 1.42 4.97 -6.41
CA ALA A 60 1.04 3.56 -6.45
C ALA A 60 2.28 2.65 -6.42
N GLU A 61 3.27 2.94 -7.26
CA GLU A 61 4.55 2.23 -7.30
C GLU A 61 5.26 2.29 -5.95
N ARG A 62 5.36 3.46 -5.33
CA ARG A 62 5.95 3.62 -4.00
C ARG A 62 5.18 2.82 -2.94
N CYS A 63 3.85 2.81 -2.96
CA CYS A 63 3.04 2.08 -2.01
C CYS A 63 3.28 0.55 -2.11
N VAL A 64 3.38 0.03 -3.33
CA VAL A 64 3.70 -1.38 -3.58
C VAL A 64 5.13 -1.70 -3.16
N GLU A 65 6.10 -0.87 -3.53
CA GLU A 65 7.52 -1.07 -3.20
C GLU A 65 7.76 -1.07 -1.69
N ASP A 66 7.14 -0.14 -0.96
CA ASP A 66 7.22 -0.10 0.50
C ASP A 66 6.62 -1.38 1.15
N THR A 67 5.60 -1.98 0.52
CA THR A 67 5.00 -3.24 1.00
C THR A 67 5.92 -4.43 0.69
N ILE A 68 6.49 -4.47 -0.51
CA ILE A 68 7.50 -5.46 -0.92
C ILE A 68 8.67 -5.44 0.05
N GLN A 69 9.23 -4.26 0.31
CA GLN A 69 10.33 -4.11 1.25
C GLN A 69 9.95 -4.59 2.65
N THR A 70 8.76 -4.23 3.14
CA THR A 70 8.26 -4.67 4.44
C THR A 70 8.21 -6.20 4.54
N PHE A 71 7.73 -6.89 3.50
CA PHE A 71 7.66 -8.35 3.50
C PHE A 71 9.03 -8.99 3.33
N ALA A 72 9.86 -8.47 2.44
CA ALA A 72 11.21 -8.99 2.22
C ALA A 72 12.07 -8.90 3.49
N GLU A 73 12.04 -7.75 4.18
CA GLU A 73 12.77 -7.56 5.44
C GLU A 73 12.21 -8.46 6.56
N ALA A 74 10.89 -8.64 6.63
CA ALA A 74 10.28 -9.48 7.65
C ALA A 74 10.54 -10.97 7.45
N ALA A 75 10.63 -11.43 6.21
CA ALA A 75 10.85 -12.83 5.85
C ALA A 75 12.33 -13.18 5.67
N ASP A 76 13.26 -12.25 5.87
CA ASP A 76 14.70 -12.49 5.63
C ASP A 76 15.22 -13.66 6.48
N GLY A 77 15.70 -14.70 5.80
CA GLY A 77 16.18 -15.93 6.42
C GLY A 77 15.11 -16.84 7.03
N LEU A 78 13.80 -16.55 6.81
CA LEU A 78 12.69 -17.34 7.29
C LEU A 78 11.96 -18.04 6.13
N GLU A 79 11.32 -19.18 6.43
CA GLU A 79 10.52 -19.96 5.47
C GLU A 79 9.22 -20.47 6.11
N GLY A 80 8.23 -20.81 5.26
CA GLY A 80 6.98 -21.44 5.67
C GLY A 80 6.20 -20.61 6.69
N GLU A 81 5.77 -21.26 7.77
CA GLU A 81 4.92 -20.66 8.82
C GLU A 81 5.61 -19.50 9.56
N GLU A 82 6.94 -19.58 9.75
CA GLU A 82 7.69 -18.51 10.40
C GLU A 82 7.72 -17.25 9.53
N ALA A 83 7.97 -17.39 8.23
CA ALA A 83 7.92 -16.28 7.28
C ALA A 83 6.50 -15.69 7.18
N LEU A 84 5.46 -16.54 7.13
CA LEU A 84 4.06 -16.12 7.11
C LEU A 84 3.74 -15.22 8.31
N HIS A 85 4.05 -15.67 9.51
CA HIS A 85 3.77 -14.92 10.73
C HIS A 85 4.59 -13.61 10.80
N ALA A 86 5.84 -13.63 10.40
CA ALA A 86 6.69 -12.44 10.39
C ALA A 86 6.15 -11.37 9.43
N MET A 87 5.79 -11.74 8.19
CA MET A 87 5.20 -10.84 7.21
C MET A 87 3.83 -10.31 7.67
N ALA A 88 2.97 -11.15 8.23
CA ALA A 88 1.65 -10.74 8.74
C ALA A 88 1.77 -9.72 9.88
N ASN A 89 2.68 -9.95 10.83
CA ASN A 89 2.93 -9.02 11.94
C ASN A 89 3.50 -7.69 11.46
N ALA A 90 4.46 -7.72 10.53
CA ALA A 90 5.05 -6.52 9.94
C ALA A 90 3.99 -5.68 9.21
N TYR A 91 3.11 -6.31 8.43
CA TYR A 91 2.04 -5.63 7.72
C TYR A 91 1.01 -5.01 8.67
N THR A 92 0.59 -5.74 9.70
CA THR A 92 -0.34 -5.24 10.72
C THR A 92 0.21 -3.97 11.39
N LYS A 93 1.51 -3.95 11.69
CA LYS A 93 2.18 -2.78 12.26
C LYS A 93 2.16 -1.59 11.28
N VAL A 94 2.47 -1.82 10.01
CA VAL A 94 2.43 -0.76 8.98
C VAL A 94 1.03 -0.15 8.84
N ILE A 95 -0.02 -0.98 8.85
CA ILE A 95 -1.42 -0.50 8.76
C ILE A 95 -1.76 0.37 9.97
N ALA A 96 -1.38 -0.04 11.17
CA ALA A 96 -1.65 0.70 12.40
C ALA A 96 -0.91 2.05 12.45
N GLU A 97 0.35 2.09 12.01
CA GLU A 97 1.17 3.30 12.04
C GLU A 97 0.89 4.27 10.89
N ARG A 98 0.46 3.75 9.74
CA ARG A 98 0.30 4.53 8.50
C ARG A 98 -0.98 4.16 7.74
N PRO A 99 -2.16 4.47 8.31
CA PRO A 99 -3.45 4.10 7.71
C PRO A 99 -3.67 4.69 6.31
N GLU A 100 -2.99 5.80 5.98
CA GLU A 100 -3.05 6.38 4.64
C GLU A 100 -2.46 5.46 3.55
N ARG A 101 -1.52 4.56 3.88
CA ARG A 101 -0.98 3.57 2.94
C ARG A 101 -2.04 2.55 2.56
N LEU A 102 -2.76 2.02 3.55
CA LEU A 102 -3.88 1.12 3.33
C LEU A 102 -4.94 1.77 2.46
N MET A 103 -5.35 2.99 2.80
CA MET A 103 -6.35 3.71 2.01
C MET A 103 -5.88 3.98 0.58
N MET A 104 -4.60 4.32 0.37
CA MET A 104 -4.04 4.49 -0.96
C MET A 104 -4.07 3.18 -1.75
N GLN A 105 -3.77 2.05 -1.12
CA GLN A 105 -3.86 0.73 -1.76
C GLN A 105 -5.28 0.42 -2.24
N MET A 106 -6.30 0.72 -1.43
CA MET A 106 -7.70 0.57 -1.85
C MET A 106 -8.05 1.49 -3.02
N GLN A 107 -7.57 2.73 -3.02
CA GLN A 107 -7.78 3.69 -4.11
C GLN A 107 -7.13 3.26 -5.43
N MET A 108 -6.00 2.53 -5.39
CA MET A 108 -5.38 1.98 -6.60
C MET A 108 -6.32 1.04 -7.35
N TYR A 109 -7.00 0.15 -6.65
CA TYR A 109 -7.89 -0.83 -7.29
C TYR A 109 -9.08 -0.16 -7.97
N VAL A 110 -9.67 0.83 -7.31
CA VAL A 110 -10.80 1.61 -7.87
C VAL A 110 -10.33 2.42 -9.08
N ALA A 111 -9.16 3.06 -9.00
CA ALA A 111 -8.62 3.85 -10.09
C ALA A 111 -8.28 3.00 -11.33
N VAL A 112 -7.70 1.81 -11.13
CA VAL A 112 -7.45 0.86 -12.22
C VAL A 112 -8.75 0.41 -12.87
N ALA A 113 -9.76 0.03 -12.07
CA ALA A 113 -11.04 -0.41 -12.60
C ALA A 113 -11.73 0.68 -13.46
N ALA A 114 -11.65 1.94 -13.02
CA ALA A 114 -12.18 3.07 -13.79
C ALA A 114 -11.40 3.32 -15.09
N ALA A 115 -10.07 3.32 -15.03
CA ALA A 115 -9.20 3.51 -16.19
C ALA A 115 -9.40 2.43 -17.26
N GLU A 116 -9.55 1.16 -16.87
CA GLU A 116 -9.86 0.06 -17.80
C GLU A 116 -11.21 0.26 -18.50
N GLN A 117 -12.23 0.76 -17.79
CA GLN A 117 -13.53 1.08 -18.40
C GLN A 117 -13.43 2.23 -19.42
N GLU A 118 -12.52 3.16 -19.22
CA GLU A 118 -12.22 4.27 -20.12
C GLU A 118 -11.26 3.87 -21.26
N GLY A 119 -10.75 2.63 -21.27
CA GLY A 119 -9.82 2.09 -22.27
C GLY A 119 -8.35 2.41 -22.01
N ASP A 120 -8.01 3.00 -20.87
CA ASP A 120 -6.61 3.29 -20.47
C ASP A 120 -5.96 2.05 -19.83
N ARG A 121 -5.59 1.08 -20.68
CA ARG A 121 -4.97 -0.17 -20.23
C ARG A 121 -3.58 0.02 -19.64
N GLU A 122 -2.81 0.98 -20.13
CA GLU A 122 -1.47 1.29 -19.64
C GLU A 122 -1.47 1.66 -18.15
N PHE A 123 -2.52 2.35 -17.70
CA PHE A 123 -2.69 2.67 -16.28
C PHE A 123 -2.74 1.40 -15.41
N GLY A 124 -3.56 0.42 -15.81
CA GLY A 124 -3.69 -0.85 -15.10
C GLY A 124 -2.44 -1.73 -15.18
N GLU A 125 -1.71 -1.71 -16.31
CA GLU A 125 -0.49 -2.52 -16.49
C GLU A 125 0.59 -2.19 -15.47
N THR A 126 0.81 -0.91 -15.18
CA THR A 126 1.79 -0.47 -14.16
C THR A 126 1.45 -1.04 -12.77
N VAL A 127 0.18 -0.96 -12.38
CA VAL A 127 -0.26 -1.46 -11.06
C VAL A 127 -0.21 -2.98 -11.01
N ARG A 128 -0.64 -3.68 -12.07
CA ARG A 128 -0.56 -5.15 -12.16
C ARG A 128 0.88 -5.66 -12.10
N ALA A 129 1.82 -4.98 -12.78
CA ALA A 129 3.24 -5.33 -12.70
C ALA A 129 3.78 -5.22 -11.26
N GLY A 130 3.38 -4.17 -10.53
CA GLY A 130 3.70 -4.04 -9.10
C GLY A 130 3.11 -5.19 -8.27
N TRP A 131 1.85 -5.55 -8.51
CA TRP A 131 1.19 -6.69 -7.87
C TRP A 131 1.93 -8.02 -8.08
N MET A 132 2.44 -8.25 -9.29
CA MET A 132 3.20 -9.48 -9.57
C MET A 132 4.52 -9.51 -8.80
N ARG A 133 5.23 -8.39 -8.68
CA ARG A 133 6.43 -8.32 -7.83
C ARG A 133 6.11 -8.59 -6.35
N LEU A 134 4.99 -8.05 -5.86
CA LEU A 134 4.53 -8.33 -4.49
C LEU A 134 4.21 -9.81 -4.31
N TRP A 135 3.50 -10.43 -5.27
CA TRP A 135 3.23 -11.86 -5.29
C TRP A 135 4.51 -12.67 -5.20
N ASP A 136 5.49 -12.40 -6.06
CA ASP A 136 6.76 -13.13 -6.10
C ASP A 136 7.54 -13.00 -4.79
N THR A 137 7.50 -11.81 -4.16
CA THR A 137 8.14 -11.55 -2.86
C THR A 137 7.56 -12.41 -1.74
N VAL A 138 6.25 -12.65 -1.76
CA VAL A 138 5.56 -13.47 -0.76
C VAL A 138 5.69 -14.97 -1.10
N HIS A 139 5.70 -15.30 -2.38
CA HIS A 139 5.62 -16.68 -2.88
C HIS A 139 6.83 -17.54 -2.47
N VAL A 140 8.03 -16.99 -2.59
CA VAL A 140 9.27 -17.74 -2.31
C VAL A 140 9.39 -18.11 -0.84
N PRO A 141 9.27 -17.20 0.13
CA PRO A 141 9.33 -17.55 1.56
C PRO A 141 8.22 -18.51 2.01
N LEU A 142 7.08 -18.54 1.32
CA LEU A 142 5.98 -19.47 1.59
C LEU A 142 6.15 -20.83 0.86
N GLY A 143 7.40 -21.20 0.51
CA GLY A 143 7.71 -22.50 -0.08
C GLY A 143 7.30 -22.65 -1.54
N ALA A 144 7.11 -21.55 -2.25
CA ALA A 144 6.60 -21.49 -3.63
C ALA A 144 5.24 -22.22 -3.79
N ASP A 145 4.42 -22.24 -2.75
CA ASP A 145 3.09 -22.80 -2.77
C ASP A 145 2.05 -21.76 -3.17
N VAL A 146 1.32 -22.01 -4.25
CA VAL A 146 0.30 -21.10 -4.79
C VAL A 146 -0.88 -20.94 -3.82
N GLY A 147 -1.28 -21.99 -3.12
CA GLY A 147 -2.39 -21.98 -2.16
C GLY A 147 -2.07 -21.13 -0.95
N GLU A 148 -0.89 -21.32 -0.34
CA GLU A 148 -0.42 -20.53 0.80
C GLU A 148 -0.26 -19.05 0.41
N THR A 149 0.37 -18.78 -0.73
CA THR A 149 0.52 -17.39 -1.24
C THR A 149 -0.83 -16.71 -1.46
N THR A 150 -1.78 -17.42 -2.10
CA THR A 150 -3.13 -16.91 -2.33
C THR A 150 -3.85 -16.64 -1.00
N THR A 151 -3.76 -17.57 -0.06
CA THR A 151 -4.39 -17.43 1.26
C THR A 151 -3.82 -16.25 2.04
N PHE A 152 -2.50 -16.09 2.06
CA PHE A 152 -1.85 -14.96 2.71
C PHE A 152 -2.32 -13.61 2.13
N LEU A 153 -2.28 -13.47 0.82
CA LEU A 153 -2.70 -12.24 0.14
C LEU A 153 -4.21 -11.98 0.29
N ALA A 154 -5.05 -13.02 0.24
CA ALA A 154 -6.48 -12.91 0.46
C ALA A 154 -6.80 -12.43 1.89
N HIS A 155 -6.11 -12.94 2.90
CA HIS A 155 -6.24 -12.46 4.29
C HIS A 155 -5.81 -11.00 4.41
N GLY A 156 -4.69 -10.60 3.80
CA GLY A 156 -4.25 -9.20 3.76
C GLY A 156 -5.31 -8.28 3.12
N MET A 157 -5.90 -8.69 2.00
CA MET A 157 -6.98 -7.94 1.35
C MET A 157 -8.22 -7.83 2.24
N LEU A 158 -8.62 -8.91 2.92
CA LEU A 158 -9.75 -8.87 3.84
C LEU A 158 -9.48 -7.95 5.02
N ILE A 159 -8.29 -8.01 5.61
CA ILE A 159 -7.86 -7.08 6.67
C ILE A 159 -7.99 -5.64 6.21
N ASN A 160 -7.52 -5.32 5.01
CA ASN A 160 -7.62 -3.97 4.45
C ASN A 160 -9.08 -3.49 4.33
N CYS A 161 -9.97 -4.35 3.86
CA CYS A 161 -11.39 -4.05 3.78
C CYS A 161 -12.01 -3.80 5.17
N LEU A 162 -11.72 -4.67 6.14
CA LEU A 162 -12.27 -4.57 7.49
C LEU A 162 -11.78 -3.33 8.24
N VAL A 163 -10.48 -3.03 8.13
CA VAL A 163 -9.90 -1.80 8.70
C VAL A 163 -10.47 -0.57 8.02
N GLY A 164 -10.56 -0.57 6.69
CA GLY A 164 -11.13 0.54 5.91
C GLY A 164 -12.60 0.80 6.21
N MET A 165 -13.37 -0.22 6.60
CA MET A 165 -14.76 -0.11 7.07
C MET A 165 -14.87 0.28 8.55
N GLY A 166 -13.76 0.38 9.29
CA GLY A 166 -13.74 0.81 10.68
C GLY A 166 -14.24 -0.24 11.69
N PHE A 167 -14.12 -1.54 11.39
CA PHE A 167 -14.45 -2.58 12.38
C PHE A 167 -13.52 -2.49 13.58
N PRO A 168 -14.05 -2.41 14.81
CA PRO A 168 -13.24 -2.36 16.02
C PRO A 168 -12.49 -3.68 16.23
N PRO A 169 -11.30 -3.64 16.87
CA PRO A 169 -10.44 -4.83 17.05
C PRO A 169 -11.12 -6.02 17.75
N GLU A 170 -12.08 -5.74 18.63
CA GLU A 170 -12.81 -6.75 19.40
C GLU A 170 -13.97 -7.40 18.63
N HIS A 171 -14.25 -6.94 17.41
CA HIS A 171 -15.37 -7.45 16.65
C HIS A 171 -15.12 -8.89 16.16
N ARG A 172 -16.14 -9.75 16.27
CA ARG A 172 -16.07 -11.17 15.87
C ARG A 172 -15.59 -11.43 14.44
N VAL A 173 -15.65 -10.41 13.56
CA VAL A 173 -15.22 -10.53 12.15
C VAL A 173 -13.73 -10.87 12.03
N TRP A 174 -12.95 -10.61 13.07
CA TRP A 174 -11.52 -10.92 13.13
C TRP A 174 -11.20 -12.35 13.54
N GLU A 175 -12.22 -13.11 13.97
CA GLU A 175 -12.03 -14.46 14.59
C GLU A 175 -11.53 -15.52 13.60
N GLY A 176 -11.47 -15.37 12.37
CA GLY A 176 -10.90 -16.30 11.40
C GLY A 176 -9.57 -15.83 10.82
N LEU A 177 -9.18 -14.59 11.15
CA LEU A 177 -7.97 -14.00 10.63
C LEU A 177 -6.84 -14.18 11.66
N TYR A 178 -5.92 -15.08 11.39
CA TYR A 178 -4.73 -15.37 12.17
C TYR A 178 -4.98 -15.82 13.64
N PRO A 179 -5.13 -17.12 13.91
CA PRO A 179 -5.21 -17.66 15.27
C PRO A 179 -4.04 -17.28 16.17
N ALA A 180 -2.86 -17.00 15.59
CA ALA A 180 -1.64 -16.67 16.30
C ALA A 180 -1.62 -15.26 16.93
N ALA A 181 -2.41 -14.30 16.46
CA ALA A 181 -2.48 -12.97 17.08
C ALA A 181 -3.16 -12.95 18.47
N ARG A 182 -3.77 -14.06 18.89
CA ARG A 182 -4.42 -14.19 20.22
C ARG A 182 -3.49 -14.64 21.34
N GLY A 183 -2.24 -15.02 21.03
CA GLY A 183 -1.32 -15.66 21.99
C GLY A 183 -0.61 -14.75 22.97
N THR A 184 -0.66 -13.44 22.83
CA THR A 184 0.14 -12.51 23.66
C THR A 184 -0.65 -11.55 24.56
N GLY A 185 -1.95 -11.80 24.76
CA GLY A 185 -2.83 -10.93 25.55
C GLY A 185 -3.36 -11.49 26.86
N ARG A 186 -2.68 -12.45 27.52
CA ARG A 186 -2.91 -12.68 28.96
C ARG A 186 -2.00 -11.75 29.76
N LEU A 187 -2.47 -10.56 30.01
CA LEU A 187 -2.01 -9.79 31.16
C LEU A 187 -2.54 -10.55 32.39
N GLU A 188 -1.63 -11.22 33.07
CA GLU A 188 -1.88 -11.71 34.42
C GLU A 188 -2.26 -10.54 35.31
N LYS A 189 -3.27 -10.79 36.14
CA LYS A 189 -3.80 -9.85 37.12
C LYS A 189 -2.78 -9.60 38.25
#